data_8e171a02e27348d8ee500564e6dd8029
#
_entry.id   8e171a02e27348d8ee500564e6dd8029
#
_cell.length_a   1.000
_cell.length_b   1.000
_cell.length_c   1.000
_cell.angle_alpha   90.00
_cell.angle_beta   90.00
_cell.angle_gamma   90.00
#
_symmetry.space_group_name_H-M   'P 1'
#
loop_
_entity.id
_entity.type
_entity.pdbx_description
1 polymer ?
#
loop_
_entity_poly.entity_id
_entity_poly.type
_entity_poly.pdbx_seq_one_letter_code
_entity_poly.pdbx_strand_id
1 'polypeptide(L)'
;CNRLTAEFMHPQMPAFSGWRLFESGATMELGDLKINSFSVPHDAYDPVGFMFYHALGNIGFLTDLGYATKLVIERVRQARALVLEANHDLKLLQEDTRRPWSVKQRILSRHGHLSNEAAAEVAAEVVTDIMEDLYLGHLSSDCNSPLHARTTVGNKLKEKERPFVRIHDTAPDRPCL
;
A
#
# COMPACT_ATOMS: atom_id res chain seq x y z
N CYS A 1 3.97 5.20 16.14
CA CYS A 1 2.75 5.67 15.47
C CYS A 1 2.67 7.20 15.46
N ASN A 2 1.78 7.79 14.66
CA ASN A 2 1.46 9.22 14.74
C ASN A 2 0.61 9.54 15.98
N ARG A 3 0.48 10.85 16.30
CA ARG A 3 -0.20 11.32 17.50
C ARG A 3 -1.66 10.85 17.57
N LEU A 4 -2.41 11.00 16.48
CA LEU A 4 -3.83 10.68 16.45
C LEU A 4 -4.09 9.18 16.66
N THR A 5 -3.24 8.33 16.08
CA THR A 5 -3.27 6.89 16.34
C THR A 5 -2.99 6.58 17.82
N ALA A 6 -2.00 7.25 18.42
CA ALA A 6 -1.69 7.06 19.85
C ALA A 6 -2.86 7.47 20.74
N GLU A 7 -3.47 8.62 20.47
CA GLU A 7 -4.63 9.12 21.22
C GLU A 7 -5.82 8.13 21.15
N PHE A 8 -6.05 7.53 20.00
CA PHE A 8 -7.10 6.52 19.81
C PHE A 8 -6.77 5.20 20.51
N MET A 9 -5.51 4.76 20.46
CA MET A 9 -5.08 3.47 21.01
C MET A 9 -4.83 3.50 22.53
N HIS A 10 -4.42 4.63 23.07
CA HIS A 10 -4.07 4.75 24.50
C HIS A 10 -5.16 4.26 25.45
N PRO A 11 -6.46 4.58 25.27
CA PRO A 11 -7.51 4.05 26.13
C PRO A 11 -7.69 2.52 26.05
N GLN A 12 -7.30 1.92 24.92
CA GLN A 12 -7.40 0.48 24.66
C GLN A 12 -6.17 -0.30 25.17
N MET A 13 -5.05 0.42 25.37
CA MET A 13 -3.77 -0.13 25.82
C MET A 13 -3.20 0.67 27.00
N PRO A 14 -3.92 0.80 28.12
CA PRO A 14 -3.55 1.74 29.22
C PRO A 14 -2.23 1.38 29.90
N ALA A 15 -1.83 0.12 29.87
CA ALA A 15 -0.57 -0.35 30.46
C ALA A 15 0.65 -0.19 29.51
N PHE A 16 0.43 0.18 28.25
CA PHE A 16 1.53 0.35 27.29
C PHE A 16 2.06 1.78 27.33
N SER A 17 3.33 1.94 27.65
CA SER A 17 4.01 3.24 27.74
C SER A 17 5.11 3.46 26.69
N GLY A 18 5.36 2.46 25.84
CA GLY A 18 6.47 2.47 24.86
C GLY A 18 6.17 3.23 23.57
N TRP A 19 5.30 4.25 23.58
CA TRP A 19 4.95 5.03 22.40
C TRP A 19 6.13 5.86 21.90
N ARG A 20 6.51 5.66 20.63
CA ARG A 20 7.38 6.58 19.89
C ARG A 20 6.51 7.30 18.85
N LEU A 21 6.29 8.59 19.08
CA LEU A 21 5.46 9.39 18.21
C LEU A 21 6.28 9.98 17.07
N PHE A 22 5.69 10.01 15.90
CA PHE A 22 6.21 10.72 14.73
C PHE A 22 5.12 11.59 14.10
N GLU A 23 5.52 12.57 13.32
CA GLU A 23 4.62 13.37 12.48
C GLU A 23 4.72 12.88 11.03
N SER A 24 3.60 12.97 10.29
CA SER A 24 3.58 12.61 8.87
C SER A 24 4.57 13.46 8.07
N GLY A 25 5.40 12.80 7.27
CA GLY A 25 6.53 13.42 6.58
C GLY A 25 7.85 13.38 7.37
N ALA A 26 7.81 12.96 8.63
CA ALA A 26 9.03 12.86 9.45
C ALA A 26 9.93 11.71 9.01
N THR A 27 11.19 11.87 9.32
CA THR A 27 12.19 10.81 9.22
C THR A 27 12.57 10.36 10.63
N MET A 28 12.60 9.05 10.85
CA MET A 28 13.02 8.46 12.12
C MET A 28 14.07 7.39 11.86
N GLU A 29 14.90 7.11 12.87
CA GLU A 29 15.92 6.08 12.84
C GLU A 29 15.58 4.97 13.83
N LEU A 30 15.74 3.73 13.40
CA LEU A 30 15.56 2.55 14.21
C LEU A 30 16.69 1.54 13.90
N GLY A 31 17.72 1.55 14.73
CA GLY A 31 18.95 0.80 14.44
C GLY A 31 19.61 1.34 13.17
N ASP A 32 19.80 0.48 12.19
CA ASP A 32 20.38 0.78 10.88
C ASP A 32 19.31 1.16 9.81
N LEU A 33 18.03 1.18 10.20
CA LEU A 33 16.94 1.59 9.34
C LEU A 33 16.68 3.10 9.48
N LYS A 34 16.66 3.79 8.36
CA LYS A 34 16.11 5.14 8.25
C LYS A 34 14.70 5.03 7.65
N ILE A 35 13.69 5.49 8.38
CA ILE A 35 12.28 5.35 8.02
C ILE A 35 11.71 6.73 7.74
N ASN A 36 11.14 6.94 6.55
CA ASN A 36 10.44 8.15 6.18
C ASN A 36 8.95 7.84 6.02
N SER A 37 8.10 8.54 6.76
CA SER A 37 6.65 8.51 6.57
C SER A 37 6.22 9.58 5.56
N PHE A 38 5.12 9.36 4.86
CA PHE A 38 4.51 10.34 3.98
C PHE A 38 3.00 10.15 3.92
N SER A 39 2.25 11.26 3.85
CA SER A 39 0.78 11.19 3.84
C SER A 39 0.25 10.53 2.58
N VAL A 40 -0.80 9.73 2.73
CA VAL A 40 -1.55 9.09 1.64
C VAL A 40 -3.03 9.48 1.73
N PRO A 41 -3.77 9.55 0.61
CA PRO A 41 -5.20 9.81 0.64
C PRO A 41 -5.99 8.59 1.11
N HIS A 42 -6.47 8.62 2.35
CA HIS A 42 -7.35 7.60 2.91
C HIS A 42 -8.31 8.20 3.93
N ASP A 43 -9.43 7.55 4.19
CA ASP A 43 -10.45 8.00 5.14
C ASP A 43 -10.15 7.58 6.59
N ALA A 44 -8.93 7.85 7.02
CA ALA A 44 -8.43 7.58 8.36
C ALA A 44 -7.81 8.85 8.99
N TYR A 45 -7.49 8.79 10.29
CA TYR A 45 -6.77 9.86 10.97
C TYR A 45 -5.28 9.80 10.62
N ASP A 46 -4.83 10.80 9.82
CA ASP A 46 -3.44 10.97 9.41
C ASP A 46 -2.79 9.70 8.81
N PRO A 47 -3.35 9.16 7.69
CA PRO A 47 -2.87 7.95 7.08
C PRO A 47 -1.53 8.18 6.38
N VAL A 48 -0.62 7.20 6.52
CA VAL A 48 0.75 7.30 6.00
C VAL A 48 1.21 6.04 5.27
N GLY A 49 1.98 6.24 4.20
CA GLY A 49 2.87 5.26 3.64
C GLY A 49 4.28 5.40 4.21
N PHE A 50 5.15 4.43 3.95
CA PHE A 50 6.51 4.40 4.48
C PHE A 50 7.54 4.08 3.40
N MET A 51 8.71 4.72 3.52
CA MET A 51 9.95 4.27 2.88
C MET A 51 10.95 3.89 3.96
N PHE A 52 11.46 2.67 3.87
CA PHE A 52 12.53 2.14 4.70
C PHE A 52 13.83 2.16 3.88
N TYR A 53 14.82 2.86 4.37
CA TYR A 53 16.14 2.96 3.73
C TYR A 53 17.13 2.11 4.51
N HIS A 54 17.83 1.22 3.80
CA HIS A 54 18.86 0.35 4.35
C HIS A 54 19.96 0.13 3.32
N ALA A 55 21.18 -0.23 3.77
CA ALA A 55 22.32 -0.49 2.89
C ALA A 55 22.09 -1.63 1.88
N LEU A 56 21.23 -2.60 2.22
CA LEU A 56 20.88 -3.73 1.35
C LEU A 56 19.78 -3.42 0.32
N GLY A 57 19.15 -2.26 0.41
CA GLY A 57 18.09 -1.82 -0.48
C GLY A 57 16.92 -1.17 0.25
N ASN A 58 16.18 -0.35 -0.46
CA ASN A 58 15.05 0.40 0.09
C ASN A 58 13.75 -0.38 -0.11
N ILE A 59 12.87 -0.31 0.89
CA ILE A 59 11.54 -0.93 0.83
C ILE A 59 10.48 0.16 0.95
N GLY A 60 9.54 0.18 -0.02
CA GLY A 60 8.33 0.99 0.04
C GLY A 60 7.16 0.20 0.61
N PHE A 61 6.31 0.85 1.42
CA PHE A 61 5.07 0.27 1.92
C PHE A 61 3.93 1.25 1.66
N LEU A 62 3.01 0.84 0.77
CA LEU A 62 1.96 1.69 0.23
C LEU A 62 0.63 0.94 0.19
N THR A 63 -0.10 1.00 1.29
CA THR A 63 -1.45 0.43 1.46
C THR A 63 -2.39 1.49 2.02
N ASP A 64 -3.68 1.19 1.98
CA ASP A 64 -4.72 2.08 2.50
C ASP A 64 -4.69 3.45 1.82
N LEU A 65 -4.92 3.44 0.51
CA LEU A 65 -5.05 4.65 -0.28
C LEU A 65 -6.00 4.45 -1.45
N GLY A 66 -6.87 5.42 -1.69
CA GLY A 66 -7.77 5.38 -2.85
C GLY A 66 -7.18 6.02 -4.11
N TYR A 67 -6.04 6.72 -3.97
CA TYR A 67 -5.38 7.41 -5.08
C TYR A 67 -3.91 7.69 -4.75
N ALA A 68 -3.01 7.36 -5.66
CA ALA A 68 -1.60 7.72 -5.53
C ALA A 68 -1.35 9.12 -6.13
N THR A 69 -1.00 10.07 -5.28
CA THR A 69 -0.60 11.42 -5.74
C THR A 69 0.78 11.37 -6.39
N LYS A 70 1.14 12.39 -7.19
CA LYS A 70 2.48 12.51 -7.76
C LYS A 70 3.58 12.46 -6.68
N LEU A 71 3.32 13.07 -5.52
CA LEU A 71 4.27 13.03 -4.40
C LEU A 71 4.46 11.61 -3.88
N VAL A 72 3.36 10.84 -3.72
CA VAL A 72 3.42 9.43 -3.28
C VAL A 72 4.23 8.61 -4.29
N ILE A 73 3.95 8.75 -5.58
CA ILE A 73 4.68 8.06 -6.65
C ILE A 73 6.18 8.36 -6.59
N GLU A 74 6.57 9.64 -6.51
CA GLU A 74 7.97 10.03 -6.41
C GLU A 74 8.67 9.49 -5.17
N ARG A 75 7.95 9.39 -4.03
CA ARG A 75 8.50 8.81 -2.80
C ARG A 75 8.88 7.34 -2.94
N VAL A 76 8.02 6.54 -3.59
CA VAL A 76 8.23 5.09 -3.68
C VAL A 76 9.08 4.64 -4.88
N ARG A 77 9.40 5.53 -5.82
CA ARG A 77 10.28 5.22 -6.97
C ARG A 77 11.69 4.76 -6.59
N GLN A 78 12.14 5.08 -5.38
CA GLN A 78 13.46 4.66 -4.87
C GLN A 78 13.44 3.28 -4.21
N ALA A 79 12.29 2.60 -4.21
CA ALA A 79 12.15 1.28 -3.63
C ALA A 79 12.80 0.22 -4.54
N ARG A 80 13.60 -0.65 -3.94
CA ARG A 80 14.05 -1.91 -4.56
C ARG A 80 12.95 -2.98 -4.44
N ALA A 81 12.21 -2.94 -3.34
CA ALA A 81 11.01 -3.75 -3.13
C ALA A 81 9.84 -2.84 -2.70
N LEU A 82 8.67 -3.06 -3.27
CA LEU A 82 7.47 -2.29 -2.94
C LEU A 82 6.33 -3.22 -2.55
N VAL A 83 5.75 -2.98 -1.38
CA VAL A 83 4.42 -3.50 -1.02
C VAL A 83 3.39 -2.49 -1.50
N LEU A 84 2.56 -2.88 -2.45
CA LEU A 84 1.54 -2.04 -3.09
C LEU A 84 0.16 -2.64 -2.86
N GLU A 85 -0.78 -1.80 -2.44
CA GLU A 85 -2.17 -2.19 -2.39
C GLU A 85 -2.71 -2.57 -3.76
N ALA A 86 -3.47 -3.69 -3.82
CA ALA A 86 -4.33 -4.08 -4.93
C ALA A 86 -5.62 -4.64 -4.31
N ASN A 87 -6.46 -3.73 -3.78
CA ASN A 87 -7.51 -4.13 -2.85
C ASN A 87 -8.63 -4.92 -3.52
N HIS A 88 -9.17 -4.46 -4.63
CA HIS A 88 -10.36 -5.06 -5.22
C HIS A 88 -10.35 -5.11 -6.75
N ASP A 89 -10.99 -6.11 -7.28
CA ASP A 89 -11.43 -6.17 -8.67
C ASP A 89 -12.73 -5.36 -8.80
N LEU A 90 -12.80 -4.47 -9.79
CA LEU A 90 -13.95 -3.57 -9.98
C LEU A 90 -15.24 -4.33 -10.23
N LYS A 91 -15.20 -5.39 -11.02
CA LYS A 91 -16.37 -6.19 -11.35
C LYS A 91 -16.87 -6.97 -10.14
N LEU A 92 -15.98 -7.65 -9.42
CA LEU A 92 -16.33 -8.39 -8.20
C LEU A 92 -16.91 -7.46 -7.14
N LEU A 93 -16.37 -6.25 -6.98
CA LEU A 93 -16.92 -5.27 -6.04
C LEU A 93 -18.30 -4.78 -6.48
N GLN A 94 -18.53 -4.53 -7.77
CA GLN A 94 -19.82 -4.10 -8.28
C GLN A 94 -20.89 -5.19 -8.12
N GLU A 95 -20.55 -6.44 -8.39
CA GLU A 95 -21.45 -7.61 -8.32
C GLU A 95 -21.67 -8.11 -6.87
N ASP A 96 -20.85 -7.68 -5.89
CA ASP A 96 -21.04 -8.09 -4.50
C ASP A 96 -22.38 -7.61 -3.94
N THR A 97 -23.23 -8.54 -3.55
CA THR A 97 -24.57 -8.26 -3.01
C THR A 97 -24.59 -8.05 -1.49
N ARG A 98 -23.50 -8.34 -0.80
CA ARG A 98 -23.39 -8.23 0.67
C ARG A 98 -23.12 -6.81 1.16
N ARG A 99 -22.42 -6.01 0.35
CA ARG A 99 -22.07 -4.63 0.72
C ARG A 99 -23.11 -3.64 0.23
N PRO A 100 -23.65 -2.77 1.11
CA PRO A 100 -24.48 -1.65 0.69
C PRO A 100 -23.75 -0.74 -0.30
N TRP A 101 -24.48 -0.07 -1.16
CA TRP A 101 -23.92 0.83 -2.18
C TRP A 101 -23.04 1.93 -1.59
N SER A 102 -23.41 2.49 -0.43
CA SER A 102 -22.62 3.50 0.28
C SER A 102 -21.21 3.00 0.65
N VAL A 103 -21.10 1.74 1.05
CA VAL A 103 -19.79 1.12 1.34
C VAL A 103 -18.96 0.95 0.07
N LYS A 104 -19.60 0.52 -1.03
CA LYS A 104 -18.91 0.41 -2.33
C LYS A 104 -18.42 1.77 -2.82
N GLN A 105 -19.25 2.81 -2.71
CA GLN A 105 -18.85 4.18 -3.06
C GLN A 105 -17.67 4.67 -2.23
N ARG A 106 -17.64 4.37 -0.93
CA ARG A 106 -16.51 4.68 -0.06
C ARG A 106 -15.24 3.98 -0.53
N ILE A 107 -15.31 2.66 -0.80
CA ILE A 107 -14.17 1.87 -1.30
C ILE A 107 -13.64 2.45 -2.62
N LEU A 108 -14.51 2.81 -3.55
CA LEU A 108 -14.19 3.36 -4.87
C LEU A 108 -13.75 4.83 -4.84
N SER A 109 -13.85 5.51 -3.70
CA SER A 109 -13.52 6.93 -3.60
C SER A 109 -12.01 7.18 -3.61
N ARG A 110 -11.63 8.45 -3.83
CA ARG A 110 -10.21 8.87 -3.75
C ARG A 110 -9.59 8.69 -2.36
N HIS A 111 -10.39 8.45 -1.34
CA HIS A 111 -9.97 8.17 0.04
C HIS A 111 -10.33 6.74 0.46
N GLY A 112 -10.72 5.89 -0.48
CA GLY A 112 -10.98 4.47 -0.25
C GLY A 112 -9.73 3.62 -0.48
N HIS A 113 -9.81 2.70 -1.46
CA HIS A 113 -8.75 1.73 -1.75
C HIS A 113 -8.46 1.66 -3.25
N LEU A 114 -7.22 1.30 -3.62
CA LEU A 114 -6.85 1.05 -5.01
C LEU A 114 -7.54 -0.22 -5.55
N SER A 115 -8.19 -0.09 -6.71
CA SER A 115 -8.56 -1.27 -7.49
C SER A 115 -7.32 -1.93 -8.11
N ASN A 116 -7.47 -3.13 -8.65
CA ASN A 116 -6.39 -3.80 -9.39
C ASN A 116 -5.90 -2.96 -10.56
N GLU A 117 -6.81 -2.27 -11.27
CA GLU A 117 -6.47 -1.38 -12.39
C GLU A 117 -5.72 -0.14 -11.91
N ALA A 118 -6.17 0.48 -10.80
CA ALA A 118 -5.48 1.63 -10.22
C ALA A 118 -4.08 1.24 -9.70
N ALA A 119 -3.96 0.08 -9.07
CA ALA A 119 -2.68 -0.48 -8.65
C ALA A 119 -1.74 -0.74 -9.85
N ALA A 120 -2.30 -1.23 -10.97
CA ALA A 120 -1.54 -1.45 -12.20
C ALA A 120 -1.00 -0.14 -12.80
N GLU A 121 -1.78 0.94 -12.80
CA GLU A 121 -1.30 2.26 -13.23
C GLU A 121 -0.20 2.79 -12.30
N VAL A 122 -0.39 2.69 -10.99
CA VAL A 122 0.65 3.07 -10.01
C VAL A 122 1.92 2.26 -10.23
N ALA A 123 1.82 0.93 -10.36
CA ALA A 123 2.96 0.05 -10.63
C ALA A 123 3.70 0.48 -11.90
N ALA A 124 2.98 0.79 -12.98
CA ALA A 124 3.57 1.23 -14.26
C ALA A 124 4.33 2.56 -14.13
N GLU A 125 3.92 3.44 -13.21
CA GLU A 125 4.59 4.72 -12.96
C GLU A 125 5.77 4.62 -12.00
N VAL A 126 5.72 3.72 -11.00
CA VAL A 126 6.75 3.63 -9.96
C VAL A 126 7.87 2.65 -10.28
N VAL A 127 7.61 1.65 -11.15
CA VAL A 127 8.62 0.66 -11.51
C VAL A 127 9.76 1.31 -12.29
N THR A 128 10.96 1.24 -11.74
CA THR A 128 12.22 1.71 -12.32
C THR A 128 13.21 0.55 -12.44
N ASP A 129 14.36 0.78 -13.04
CA ASP A 129 15.38 -0.26 -13.22
C ASP A 129 15.99 -0.77 -11.91
N ILE A 130 15.78 -0.07 -10.80
CA ILE A 130 16.23 -0.49 -9.47
C ILE A 130 15.20 -1.36 -8.73
N MET A 131 13.94 -1.37 -9.17
CA MET A 131 12.88 -2.15 -8.52
C MET A 131 12.96 -3.61 -8.98
N GLU A 132 13.17 -4.50 -8.03
CA GLU A 132 13.28 -5.94 -8.30
C GLU A 132 11.99 -6.69 -7.93
N ASP A 133 11.33 -6.27 -6.84
CA ASP A 133 10.22 -7.00 -6.26
C ASP A 133 8.99 -6.11 -6.03
N LEU A 134 7.84 -6.57 -6.48
CA LEU A 134 6.54 -5.95 -6.25
C LEU A 134 5.61 -6.93 -5.53
N TYR A 135 5.27 -6.62 -4.29
CA TYR A 135 4.35 -7.42 -3.48
C TYR A 135 2.96 -6.80 -3.55
N LEU A 136 2.00 -7.54 -4.08
CA LEU A 136 0.60 -7.11 -4.12
C LEU A 136 -0.07 -7.50 -2.81
N GLY A 137 -0.45 -6.49 -2.03
CA GLY A 137 -0.99 -6.66 -0.69
C GLY A 137 -2.34 -5.99 -0.47
N HIS A 138 -2.85 -6.14 0.75
CA HIS A 138 -4.12 -5.56 1.19
C HIS A 138 -5.33 -5.96 0.32
N LEU A 139 -5.32 -7.20 -0.17
CA LEU A 139 -6.36 -7.75 -1.03
C LEU A 139 -7.65 -7.99 -0.24
N SER A 140 -8.79 -7.59 -0.80
CA SER A 140 -10.10 -7.93 -0.26
C SER A 140 -10.34 -9.45 -0.35
N SER A 141 -10.69 -10.07 0.76
CA SER A 141 -11.03 -11.50 0.80
C SER A 141 -12.24 -11.87 -0.03
N ASP A 142 -13.13 -10.92 -0.29
CA ASP A 142 -14.43 -11.13 -0.92
C ASP A 142 -14.49 -10.64 -2.37
N CYS A 143 -13.78 -9.54 -2.65
CA CYS A 143 -13.87 -8.83 -3.93
C CYS A 143 -12.55 -8.83 -4.68
N ASN A 144 -11.65 -9.78 -4.39
CA ASN A 144 -10.39 -9.94 -5.10
C ASN A 144 -9.87 -11.38 -4.99
N SER A 145 -8.81 -11.65 -5.74
CA SER A 145 -7.96 -12.82 -5.56
C SER A 145 -6.52 -12.48 -5.99
N PRO A 146 -5.51 -13.18 -5.47
CA PRO A 146 -4.12 -13.01 -5.93
C PRO A 146 -3.98 -13.12 -7.44
N LEU A 147 -4.71 -14.04 -8.07
CA LEU A 147 -4.69 -14.24 -9.52
C LEU A 147 -5.20 -13.01 -10.28
N HIS A 148 -6.33 -12.41 -9.86
CA HIS A 148 -6.87 -11.20 -10.51
C HIS A 148 -5.90 -10.03 -10.38
N ALA A 149 -5.41 -9.74 -9.18
CA ALA A 149 -4.46 -8.67 -8.93
C ALA A 149 -3.18 -8.83 -9.75
N ARG A 150 -2.55 -10.03 -9.69
CA ARG A 150 -1.32 -10.34 -10.43
C ARG A 150 -1.52 -10.24 -11.94
N THR A 151 -2.63 -10.73 -12.46
CA THR A 151 -2.91 -10.72 -13.90
C THR A 151 -3.06 -9.28 -14.39
N THR A 152 -3.83 -8.45 -13.70
CA THR A 152 -4.07 -7.06 -14.08
C THR A 152 -2.78 -6.25 -14.04
N VAL A 153 -2.05 -6.30 -12.92
CA VAL A 153 -0.77 -5.59 -12.77
C VAL A 153 0.29 -6.10 -13.74
N GLY A 154 0.41 -7.42 -13.88
CA GLY A 154 1.40 -8.03 -14.77
C GLY A 154 1.17 -7.71 -16.24
N ASN A 155 -0.09 -7.66 -16.70
CA ASN A 155 -0.41 -7.24 -18.07
C ASN A 155 -0.04 -5.77 -18.30
N LYS A 156 -0.31 -4.90 -17.35
CA LYS A 156 0.07 -3.48 -17.45
C LYS A 156 1.58 -3.28 -17.49
N LEU A 157 2.33 -3.99 -16.66
CA LEU A 157 3.80 -3.92 -16.68
C LEU A 157 4.40 -4.44 -17.99
N LYS A 158 3.81 -5.49 -18.59
CA LYS A 158 4.20 -5.96 -19.93
C LYS A 158 3.92 -4.92 -21.00
N GLU A 159 2.74 -4.30 -20.98
CA GLU A 159 2.36 -3.21 -21.89
C GLU A 159 3.34 -2.03 -21.82
N LYS A 160 3.86 -1.74 -20.62
CA LYS A 160 4.82 -0.67 -20.36
C LYS A 160 6.29 -1.11 -20.48
N GLU A 161 6.55 -2.29 -21.03
CA GLU A 161 7.89 -2.86 -21.21
C GLU A 161 8.69 -2.97 -19.90
N ARG A 162 7.99 -3.31 -18.77
CA ARG A 162 8.55 -3.49 -17.43
C ARG A 162 8.42 -4.93 -16.92
N PRO A 163 8.62 -5.99 -17.74
CA PRO A 163 8.37 -7.39 -17.34
C PRO A 163 9.43 -7.97 -16.40
N PHE A 164 10.51 -7.22 -16.13
CA PHE A 164 11.64 -7.67 -15.32
C PHE A 164 11.36 -7.65 -13.81
N VAL A 165 10.30 -6.96 -13.36
CA VAL A 165 9.93 -6.93 -11.94
C VAL A 165 9.23 -8.21 -11.55
N ARG A 166 9.67 -8.83 -10.46
CA ARG A 166 9.03 -10.01 -9.89
C ARG A 166 7.78 -9.60 -9.12
N ILE A 167 6.63 -10.15 -9.49
CA ILE A 167 5.37 -9.91 -8.77
C ILE A 167 5.12 -11.05 -7.81
N HIS A 168 4.94 -10.71 -6.54
CA HIS A 168 4.68 -11.64 -5.45
C HIS A 168 3.25 -11.47 -4.93
N ASP A 169 2.61 -12.61 -4.65
CA ASP A 169 1.34 -12.61 -3.92
C ASP A 169 1.64 -12.51 -2.43
N THR A 170 0.78 -11.80 -1.70
CA THR A 170 0.81 -11.80 -0.24
C THR A 170 -0.35 -12.62 0.32
N ALA A 171 -0.16 -13.15 1.52
CA ALA A 171 -1.20 -13.88 2.24
C ALA A 171 -1.22 -13.39 3.70
N PRO A 172 -2.42 -13.29 4.33
CA PRO A 172 -2.55 -12.77 5.68
C PRO A 172 -2.02 -13.74 6.76
N ASP A 173 -1.88 -15.01 6.44
CA ASP A 173 -1.63 -16.12 7.36
C ASP A 173 -0.22 -16.75 7.24
N ARG A 174 0.59 -16.29 6.26
CA ARG A 174 1.92 -16.85 6.02
C ARG A 174 2.86 -15.86 5.36
N PRO A 175 4.18 -15.97 5.61
CA PRO A 175 5.18 -15.18 4.91
C PRO A 175 5.18 -15.44 3.39
N CYS A 176 5.49 -14.42 2.61
CA CYS A 176 5.83 -14.56 1.19
C CYS A 176 7.31 -14.99 1.10
N LEU A 177 7.59 -16.08 0.42
CA LEU A 177 8.94 -16.58 0.15
C LEU A 177 9.29 -16.42 -1.32
#